data_480a7b06da86bfd2310cf45448543057
#
_entry.id   480a7b06da86bfd2310cf45448543057
#
_cell.length_a   1.000
_cell.length_b   1.000
_cell.length_c   1.000
_cell.angle_alpha   90.00
_cell.angle_beta   90.00
_cell.angle_gamma   90.00
#
_symmetry.space_group_name_H-M   'P 1'
#
loop_
_entity.id
_entity.type
_entity.pdbx_description
1 polymer ?
#
loop_
_entity_poly.entity_id
_entity_poly.type
_entity_poly.pdbx_seq_one_letter_code
_entity_poly.pdbx_strand_id
1 'polypeptide(L)'
;MAHIGLMPQQAKHSKDYKVKGRSLEEQELIISDLNAVEKSGAFSVVIEAVTEKLANKLTKLSKIKTIGIGASKKCDGQILVTEDLLGFFSKNAKFVKKYADISSYISKAVKKFKSDVISRKFPSKKNIY
;
A
#
# COMPACT_ATOMS: atom_id res chain seq x y z
N MET A 1 -14.54 -2.77 8.06
CA MET A 1 -13.79 -1.66 7.42
C MET A 1 -14.06 -1.71 5.92
N ALA A 2 -14.41 -0.57 5.33
CA ALA A 2 -14.69 -0.47 3.89
C ALA A 2 -13.46 0.01 3.11
N HIS A 3 -13.57 0.04 1.76
CA HIS A 3 -12.52 0.49 0.86
C HIS A 3 -13.14 1.22 -0.34
N ILE A 4 -12.65 2.41 -0.66
CA ILE A 4 -13.10 3.23 -1.80
C ILE A 4 -11.90 3.82 -2.56
N GLY A 5 -12.16 4.31 -3.76
CA GLY A 5 -11.13 4.84 -4.66
C GLY A 5 -10.58 3.77 -5.59
N LEU A 6 -9.27 3.57 -5.64
CA LEU A 6 -8.69 2.46 -6.38
C LEU A 6 -8.93 1.16 -5.60
N MET A 7 -9.53 0.18 -6.26
CA MET A 7 -9.72 -1.18 -5.74
C MET A 7 -8.82 -2.14 -6.52
N PRO A 8 -7.67 -2.56 -5.98
CA PRO A 8 -6.71 -3.41 -6.69
C PRO A 8 -7.32 -4.71 -7.23
N GLN A 9 -8.28 -5.29 -6.50
CA GLN A 9 -8.97 -6.52 -6.91
C GLN A 9 -9.84 -6.36 -8.16
N GLN A 10 -10.17 -5.13 -8.55
CA GLN A 10 -10.92 -4.83 -9.78
C GLN A 10 -10.02 -4.48 -10.96
N ALA A 11 -8.73 -4.22 -10.70
CA ALA A 11 -7.76 -3.90 -11.73
C ALA A 11 -7.40 -5.17 -12.54
N LYS A 12 -7.68 -5.18 -13.83
CA LYS A 12 -7.37 -6.29 -14.75
C LYS A 12 -6.00 -6.12 -15.40
N HIS A 13 -5.52 -4.89 -15.52
CA HIS A 13 -4.29 -4.53 -16.20
C HIS A 13 -3.51 -3.47 -15.40
N SER A 14 -2.21 -3.36 -15.63
CA SER A 14 -1.35 -2.35 -14.98
C SER A 14 -1.81 -0.90 -15.23
N LYS A 15 -2.43 -0.64 -16.40
CA LYS A 15 -3.02 0.68 -16.74
C LYS A 15 -4.24 1.06 -15.89
N ASP A 16 -4.83 0.12 -15.18
CA ASP A 16 -6.01 0.36 -14.32
C ASP A 16 -5.60 0.94 -12.96
N TYR A 17 -4.32 0.80 -12.60
CA TYR A 17 -3.75 1.41 -11.40
C TYR A 17 -3.51 2.91 -11.60
N LYS A 18 -4.61 3.69 -11.66
CA LYS A 18 -4.58 5.13 -11.84
C LYS A 18 -5.18 5.84 -10.63
N VAL A 19 -4.62 7.03 -10.33
CA VAL A 19 -5.19 7.93 -9.33
C VAL A 19 -6.61 8.31 -9.74
N LYS A 20 -7.56 8.14 -8.84
CA LYS A 20 -8.99 8.39 -9.02
C LYS A 20 -9.41 9.80 -8.57
N GLY A 21 -10.58 10.23 -8.98
CA GLY A 21 -11.16 11.53 -8.58
C GLY A 21 -10.60 12.72 -9.34
N ARG A 22 -10.17 12.53 -10.59
CA ARG A 22 -9.71 13.61 -11.47
C ARG A 22 -10.87 14.30 -12.17
N SER A 23 -11.87 13.55 -12.66
CA SER A 23 -13.09 14.10 -13.25
C SER A 23 -14.15 14.35 -12.20
N LEU A 24 -15.14 15.20 -12.50
CA LEU A 24 -16.28 15.43 -11.62
C LEU A 24 -17.11 14.14 -11.42
N GLU A 25 -17.30 13.38 -12.48
CA GLU A 25 -18.02 12.10 -12.42
C GLU A 25 -17.36 11.10 -11.47
N GLU A 26 -16.02 10.94 -11.56
CA GLU A 26 -15.29 10.09 -10.62
C GLU A 26 -15.41 10.60 -9.18
N GLN A 27 -15.41 11.93 -8.97
CA GLN A 27 -15.55 12.52 -7.63
C GLN A 27 -16.93 12.23 -7.04
N GLU A 28 -17.98 12.40 -7.82
CA GLU A 28 -19.37 12.13 -7.41
C GLU A 28 -19.56 10.64 -7.09
N LEU A 29 -19.02 9.76 -7.92
CA LEU A 29 -19.06 8.32 -7.68
C LEU A 29 -18.39 7.96 -6.34
N ILE A 30 -17.17 8.43 -6.09
CA ILE A 30 -16.44 8.12 -4.86
C ILE A 30 -17.12 8.72 -3.62
N ILE A 31 -17.77 9.89 -3.75
CA ILE A 31 -18.59 10.47 -2.67
C ILE A 31 -19.83 9.60 -2.41
N SER A 32 -20.45 9.10 -3.47
CA SER A 32 -21.57 8.16 -3.36
C SER A 32 -21.16 6.87 -2.67
N ASP A 33 -19.99 6.31 -3.05
CA ASP A 33 -19.42 5.12 -2.40
C ASP A 33 -19.19 5.35 -0.90
N LEU A 34 -18.62 6.50 -0.51
CA LEU A 34 -18.46 6.85 0.91
C LEU A 34 -19.81 6.80 1.66
N ASN A 35 -20.84 7.44 1.09
CA ASN A 35 -22.17 7.43 1.70
C ASN A 35 -22.76 6.00 1.79
N ALA A 36 -22.53 5.17 0.77
CA ALA A 36 -23.02 3.79 0.75
C ALA A 36 -22.37 2.94 1.83
N VAL A 37 -21.05 3.02 1.99
CA VAL A 37 -20.32 2.23 3.00
C VAL A 37 -20.65 2.69 4.43
N GLU A 38 -20.89 3.98 4.64
CA GLU A 38 -21.36 4.52 5.93
C GLU A 38 -22.76 3.98 6.29
N LYS A 39 -23.70 4.04 5.33
CA LYS A 39 -25.06 3.49 5.50
C LYS A 39 -25.05 1.98 5.76
N SER A 40 -24.07 1.28 5.23
CA SER A 40 -23.89 -0.17 5.44
C SER A 40 -23.26 -0.52 6.79
N GLY A 41 -22.98 0.47 7.66
CA GLY A 41 -22.45 0.26 9.00
C GLY A 41 -20.94 0.03 9.06
N ALA A 42 -20.16 0.48 8.05
CA ALA A 42 -18.72 0.45 8.15
C ALA A 42 -18.23 1.35 9.29
N PHE A 43 -17.29 0.88 10.11
CA PHE A 43 -16.70 1.64 11.21
C PHE A 43 -15.50 2.50 10.78
N SER A 44 -14.92 2.20 9.62
CA SER A 44 -13.84 2.96 9.00
C SER A 44 -13.80 2.69 7.49
N VAL A 45 -13.11 3.57 6.75
CA VAL A 45 -12.95 3.45 5.30
C VAL A 45 -11.51 3.73 4.87
N VAL A 46 -10.95 2.83 4.05
CA VAL A 46 -9.69 3.06 3.35
C VAL A 46 -9.98 3.88 2.10
N ILE A 47 -9.20 4.94 1.89
CA ILE A 47 -9.22 5.79 0.70
C ILE A 47 -7.90 5.55 -0.04
N GLU A 48 -7.97 4.82 -1.18
CA GLU A 48 -6.76 4.43 -1.92
C GLU A 48 -6.62 5.19 -3.23
N ALA A 49 -5.42 5.72 -3.47
CA ALA A 49 -5.01 6.36 -4.72
C ALA A 49 -6.03 7.39 -5.25
N VAL A 50 -6.52 8.24 -4.38
CA VAL A 50 -7.46 9.33 -4.68
C VAL A 50 -6.71 10.65 -4.67
N THR A 51 -7.09 11.60 -5.53
CA THR A 51 -6.50 12.93 -5.54
C THR A 51 -6.56 13.59 -4.15
N GLU A 52 -5.51 14.27 -3.72
CA GLU A 52 -5.43 14.89 -2.39
C GLU A 52 -6.63 15.81 -2.10
N LYS A 53 -7.04 16.60 -3.10
CA LYS A 53 -8.19 17.51 -2.98
C LYS A 53 -9.48 16.76 -2.64
N LEU A 54 -9.74 15.65 -3.35
CA LEU A 54 -10.93 14.83 -3.10
C LEU A 54 -10.81 14.09 -1.77
N ALA A 55 -9.65 13.50 -1.46
CA ALA A 55 -9.43 12.81 -0.19
C ALA A 55 -9.65 13.74 1.02
N ASN A 56 -9.21 15.00 0.92
CA ASN A 56 -9.49 16.03 1.93
C ASN A 56 -10.99 16.31 2.09
N LYS A 57 -11.73 16.35 0.96
CA LYS A 57 -13.18 16.53 0.98
C LYS A 57 -13.87 15.32 1.61
N LEU A 58 -13.49 14.12 1.22
CA LEU A 58 -14.03 12.87 1.78
C LEU A 58 -13.81 12.78 3.29
N THR A 59 -12.59 13.07 3.75
CA THR A 59 -12.28 13.08 5.19
C THR A 59 -13.12 14.07 5.99
N LYS A 60 -13.44 15.23 5.42
CA LYS A 60 -14.32 16.22 6.06
C LYS A 60 -15.79 15.79 6.06
N LEU A 61 -16.24 15.10 5.04
CA LEU A 61 -17.63 14.64 4.88
C LEU A 61 -17.90 13.36 5.68
N SER A 62 -16.86 12.55 5.88
CA SER A 62 -16.99 11.25 6.52
C SER A 62 -17.41 11.34 7.98
N LYS A 63 -18.36 10.49 8.36
CA LYS A 63 -18.80 10.26 9.75
C LYS A 63 -18.01 9.14 10.43
N ILE A 64 -17.21 8.40 9.66
CA ILE A 64 -16.39 7.28 10.13
C ILE A 64 -14.91 7.59 9.91
N LYS A 65 -14.02 6.85 10.56
CA LYS A 65 -12.57 7.05 10.44
C LYS A 65 -12.06 6.75 9.04
N THR A 66 -11.27 7.68 8.50
CA THR A 66 -10.66 7.59 7.18
C THR A 66 -9.20 7.16 7.29
N ILE A 67 -8.79 6.20 6.47
CA ILE A 67 -7.43 5.66 6.43
C ILE A 67 -6.89 5.84 5.01
N GLY A 68 -5.85 6.65 4.84
CA GLY A 68 -5.30 6.97 3.54
C GLY A 68 -4.19 6.01 3.11
N ILE A 69 -4.17 5.67 1.82
CA ILE A 69 -3.04 5.06 1.14
C ILE A 69 -2.91 5.70 -0.25
N GLY A 70 -1.85 6.50 -0.46
CA GLY A 70 -1.71 7.29 -1.67
C GLY A 70 -2.83 8.31 -1.88
N ALA A 71 -3.35 8.89 -0.80
CA ALA A 71 -4.48 9.82 -0.80
C ALA A 71 -4.08 11.16 -0.17
N SER A 72 -4.35 11.37 1.12
CA SER A 72 -4.02 12.62 1.80
C SER A 72 -3.52 12.41 3.22
N LYS A 73 -2.58 13.26 3.63
CA LYS A 73 -2.12 13.34 5.03
C LYS A 73 -3.21 13.79 6.03
N LYS A 74 -4.35 14.28 5.54
CA LYS A 74 -5.47 14.73 6.38
C LYS A 74 -6.43 13.60 6.76
N CYS A 75 -6.28 12.40 6.19
CA CYS A 75 -6.99 11.23 6.67
C CYS A 75 -6.62 10.96 8.13
N ASP A 76 -7.55 10.38 8.91
CA ASP A 76 -7.36 10.10 10.34
C ASP A 76 -6.20 9.13 10.59
N GLY A 77 -5.96 8.19 9.68
CA GLY A 77 -4.84 7.26 9.70
C GLY A 77 -4.21 7.07 8.33
N GLN A 78 -3.06 6.39 8.30
CA GLN A 78 -2.34 6.04 7.07
C GLN A 78 -1.92 4.58 7.12
N ILE A 79 -1.94 3.90 5.97
CA ILE A 79 -1.40 2.55 5.83
C ILE A 79 -0.46 2.47 4.63
N LEU A 80 0.40 1.48 4.64
CA LEU A 80 1.21 1.02 3.51
C LEU A 80 1.21 -0.50 3.47
N VAL A 81 1.37 -1.06 2.28
CA VAL A 81 1.64 -2.49 2.13
C VAL A 81 2.97 -2.80 2.80
N THR A 82 3.02 -3.86 3.59
CA THR A 82 4.20 -4.22 4.39
C THR A 82 5.45 -4.38 3.53
N GLU A 83 5.34 -5.02 2.38
CA GLU A 83 6.44 -5.23 1.45
C GLU A 83 6.97 -3.92 0.87
N ASP A 84 6.10 -2.98 0.59
CA ASP A 84 6.47 -1.64 0.13
C ASP A 84 7.17 -0.86 1.24
N LEU A 85 6.59 -0.88 2.46
CA LEU A 85 7.15 -0.21 3.64
C LEU A 85 8.55 -0.73 3.97
N LEU A 86 8.75 -2.06 3.90
CA LEU A 86 10.01 -2.71 4.22
C LEU A 86 11.02 -2.73 3.06
N GLY A 87 10.63 -2.28 1.87
CA GLY A 87 11.53 -2.16 0.73
C GLY A 87 11.91 -3.49 0.06
N PHE A 88 10.93 -4.39 -0.11
CA PHE A 88 11.13 -5.63 -0.85
C PHE A 88 11.26 -5.39 -2.36
N PHE A 89 10.58 -4.36 -2.89
CA PHE A 89 10.57 -4.09 -4.33
C PHE A 89 11.50 -2.93 -4.71
N SER A 90 12.14 -3.04 -5.87
CA SER A 90 12.97 -1.96 -6.42
C SER A 90 12.14 -0.81 -6.97
N LYS A 91 11.02 -1.13 -7.63
CA LYS A 91 10.09 -0.16 -8.22
C LYS A 91 8.81 -0.10 -7.38
N ASN A 92 8.45 1.11 -6.96
CA ASN A 92 7.27 1.34 -6.12
C ASN A 92 6.41 2.44 -6.71
N ALA A 93 5.14 2.49 -6.31
CA ALA A 93 4.24 3.59 -6.62
C ALA A 93 4.77 4.91 -6.01
N LYS A 94 4.40 6.05 -6.61
CA LYS A 94 4.88 7.38 -6.20
C LYS A 94 4.64 7.70 -4.72
N PHE A 95 3.55 7.19 -4.15
CA PHE A 95 3.17 7.46 -2.77
C PHE A 95 3.90 6.59 -1.75
N VAL A 96 4.63 5.56 -2.19
CA VAL A 96 5.34 4.65 -1.30
C VAL A 96 6.62 5.30 -0.81
N LYS A 97 6.76 5.38 0.51
CA LYS A 97 8.01 5.70 1.18
C LYS A 97 8.54 4.44 1.84
N LYS A 98 9.75 4.04 1.47
CA LYS A 98 10.44 2.91 2.11
C LYS A 98 11.01 3.36 3.46
N TYR A 99 10.82 2.54 4.47
CA TYR A 99 11.37 2.74 5.82
C TYR A 99 12.50 1.76 6.13
N ALA A 100 12.68 0.73 5.27
CA ALA A 100 13.78 -0.23 5.32
C ALA A 100 14.20 -0.65 3.91
N ASP A 101 15.29 -1.41 3.80
CA ASP A 101 15.79 -2.02 2.55
C ASP A 101 16.07 -3.52 2.78
N ILE A 102 15.01 -4.26 3.06
CA ILE A 102 15.07 -5.70 3.35
C ILE A 102 15.57 -6.48 2.13
N SER A 103 15.23 -6.04 0.92
CA SER A 103 15.71 -6.66 -0.33
C SER A 103 17.24 -6.71 -0.39
N SER A 104 17.92 -5.64 -0.01
CA SER A 104 19.39 -5.58 0.04
C SER A 104 19.97 -6.53 1.10
N TYR A 105 19.35 -6.58 2.28
CA TYR A 105 19.78 -7.52 3.34
C TYR A 105 19.65 -8.98 2.91
N ILE A 106 18.50 -9.35 2.33
CA ILE A 106 18.27 -10.70 1.80
C ILE A 106 19.30 -11.03 0.73
N SER A 107 19.50 -10.14 -0.24
CA SER A 107 20.50 -10.33 -1.31
C SER A 107 21.91 -10.56 -0.77
N LYS A 108 22.34 -9.76 0.23
CA LYS A 108 23.66 -9.92 0.86
C LYS A 108 23.76 -11.26 1.59
N ALA A 109 22.73 -11.65 2.34
CA ALA A 109 22.72 -12.92 3.07
C ALA A 109 22.80 -14.11 2.12
N VAL A 110 22.00 -14.12 1.04
CA VAL A 110 22.00 -15.20 0.05
C VAL A 110 23.34 -15.28 -0.71
N LYS A 111 23.93 -14.13 -1.09
CA LYS A 111 25.25 -14.09 -1.72
C LYS A 111 26.33 -14.64 -0.80
N LYS A 112 26.29 -14.29 0.50
CA LYS A 112 27.24 -14.81 1.50
C LYS A 112 27.07 -16.32 1.67
N PHE A 113 25.85 -16.82 1.84
CA PHE A 113 25.57 -18.24 1.91
C PHE A 113 26.13 -18.99 0.71
N LYS A 114 25.84 -18.51 -0.51
CA LYS A 114 26.39 -19.10 -1.76
C LYS A 114 27.91 -19.14 -1.72
N SER A 115 28.56 -18.06 -1.31
CA SER A 115 30.03 -18.00 -1.21
C SER A 115 30.58 -19.01 -0.20
N ASP A 116 29.95 -19.13 0.97
CA ASP A 116 30.35 -20.07 2.02
C ASP A 116 30.19 -21.53 1.57
N VAL A 117 29.12 -21.84 0.83
CA VAL A 117 28.91 -23.16 0.23
C VAL A 117 29.98 -23.49 -0.81
N ILE A 118 30.25 -22.58 -1.75
CA ILE A 118 31.26 -22.78 -2.81
C ILE A 118 32.65 -22.94 -2.20
N SER A 119 32.99 -22.15 -1.18
CA SER A 119 34.29 -22.21 -0.49
C SER A 119 34.35 -23.29 0.60
N ARG A 120 33.36 -24.15 0.71
CA ARG A 120 33.22 -25.21 1.72
C ARG A 120 33.36 -24.73 3.19
N LYS A 121 33.01 -23.50 3.45
CA LYS A 121 32.93 -22.93 4.81
C LYS A 121 31.59 -23.27 5.49
N PHE A 122 30.56 -23.60 4.71
CA PHE A 122 29.28 -24.10 5.19
C PHE A 122 28.98 -25.45 4.51
N PRO A 123 28.49 -26.48 5.26
CA PRO A 123 28.31 -26.48 6.71
C PRO A 123 29.67 -26.57 7.44
N SER A 124 29.78 -25.94 8.60
CA SER A 124 30.89 -26.14 9.53
C SER A 124 30.59 -27.29 10.48
N LYS A 125 31.61 -27.71 11.30
CA LYS A 125 31.42 -28.77 12.33
C LYS A 125 30.25 -28.47 13.30
N LYS A 126 29.87 -27.19 13.44
CA LYS A 126 28.74 -26.77 14.31
C LYS A 126 27.37 -26.93 13.65
N ASN A 127 27.34 -27.21 12.36
CA ASN A 127 26.12 -27.26 11.54
C ASN A 127 25.85 -28.68 11.00
N ILE A 128 26.56 -29.70 11.49
CA ILE A 128 26.41 -31.13 11.10
C ILE A 128 26.12 -31.96 12.33
N TYR A 129 25.42 -33.09 12.16
CA TYR A 129 25.09 -34.06 13.20
C TYR A 129 26.08 -35.20 13.21
#